data_aac909a3acdafc424a38835e88615d3f
#
_entry.id   aac909a3acdafc424a38835e88615d3f
#
_cell.length_a   1.000
_cell.length_b   1.000
_cell.length_c   1.000
_cell.angle_alpha   90.00
_cell.angle_beta   90.00
_cell.angle_gamma   90.00
#
_symmetry.space_group_name_H-M   'P 1'
#
loop_
_entity.id
_entity.type
_entity.pdbx_description
1 polymer ?
#
loop_
_entity_poly.entity_id
_entity_poly.type
_entity_poly.pdbx_seq_one_letter_code
_entity_poly.pdbx_strand_id
1 'polypeptide(L)'
;MRMGRRRFLSIAAGAVVAPSVTACGDAVTIAAAGVPQSDFDEDSTAEEVTEGIDLKGKIAVVTGCTSGIGFETMRVLAMRGCYVIGTGRTLQSAQEACSRIPGVTTPVQLELSDFDSIVDCANAIRSLNSPIDMLICNAGMRGGEHQAVYGIEKHFVVNHLGHFILVYRLLERLFLAWQGRVVVVGSRAAYRSAPEGGIEFDDLAASRDYSTSRAYAHSKLANILFSLELARLLKGTRITSNSLHPGVIDTNIARNESAIARGAFGLWTRFAGKSLAQGAATSCYVAASPLLGSTSGQYFEDCNAVTVTGDNHMHDREQASRLWLVSEDLTREYLVELKRPDWNDFENGMRKKPG
;
A
#
# COMPACT_ATOMS: atom_id res chain seq x y z
N MET A 1 -30.68 -13.46 -63.21
CA MET A 1 -31.77 -12.61 -62.71
C MET A 1 -32.63 -13.42 -61.74
N ARG A 2 -32.59 -13.25 -60.46
CA ARG A 2 -33.62 -13.39 -59.42
C ARG A 2 -32.93 -13.55 -58.03
N MET A 3 -33.17 -12.58 -57.24
CA MET A 3 -32.74 -12.45 -55.83
C MET A 3 -33.45 -13.47 -54.93
N GLY A 4 -32.71 -14.15 -54.05
CA GLY A 4 -33.22 -15.02 -53.01
C GLY A 4 -33.14 -14.34 -51.65
N ARG A 5 -34.27 -14.18 -51.00
CA ARG A 5 -34.47 -13.54 -49.68
C ARG A 5 -33.82 -14.37 -48.56
N ARG A 6 -32.89 -13.76 -47.79
CA ARG A 6 -32.42 -14.29 -46.49
C ARG A 6 -33.45 -13.92 -45.42
N ARG A 7 -33.95 -14.93 -44.74
CA ARG A 7 -34.75 -14.77 -43.48
C ARG A 7 -33.80 -14.47 -42.33
N PHE A 8 -34.05 -13.34 -41.66
CA PHE A 8 -33.43 -13.06 -40.35
C PHE A 8 -34.25 -13.80 -39.29
N LEU A 9 -33.57 -14.66 -38.52
CA LEU A 9 -34.06 -15.15 -37.23
C LEU A 9 -33.71 -14.12 -36.15
N SER A 10 -34.71 -13.49 -35.57
CA SER A 10 -34.58 -12.66 -34.37
C SER A 10 -34.47 -13.56 -33.14
N ILE A 11 -33.30 -13.58 -32.52
CA ILE A 11 -33.10 -14.15 -31.17
C ILE A 11 -33.43 -13.05 -30.19
N ALA A 12 -34.48 -13.26 -29.39
CA ALA A 12 -34.83 -12.39 -28.29
C ALA A 12 -33.72 -12.50 -27.18
N ALA A 13 -32.93 -11.46 -27.03
CA ALA A 13 -32.02 -11.34 -25.92
C ALA A 13 -32.81 -10.97 -24.66
N GLY A 14 -32.88 -11.87 -23.68
CA GLY A 14 -33.38 -11.60 -22.35
C GLY A 14 -32.49 -10.55 -21.67
N ALA A 15 -33.07 -9.43 -21.31
CA ALA A 15 -32.41 -8.36 -20.53
C ALA A 15 -32.10 -8.90 -19.12
N VAL A 16 -30.83 -9.16 -18.88
CA VAL A 16 -30.31 -9.29 -17.52
C VAL A 16 -30.27 -7.87 -16.95
N VAL A 17 -31.19 -7.57 -16.04
CA VAL A 17 -31.16 -6.32 -15.26
C VAL A 17 -29.92 -6.38 -14.36
N ALA A 18 -28.85 -5.71 -14.75
CA ALA A 18 -27.75 -5.42 -13.88
C ALA A 18 -28.23 -4.43 -12.80
N PRO A 19 -27.85 -4.63 -11.51
CA PRO A 19 -28.18 -3.66 -10.49
C PRO A 19 -27.53 -2.33 -10.87
N SER A 20 -28.35 -1.28 -10.92
CA SER A 20 -27.90 0.09 -11.09
C SER A 20 -26.99 0.47 -9.94
N VAL A 21 -25.69 0.44 -10.17
CA VAL A 21 -24.71 1.13 -9.33
C VAL A 21 -24.96 2.62 -9.58
N THR A 22 -25.51 3.28 -8.59
CA THR A 22 -25.61 4.75 -8.57
C THR A 22 -24.17 5.27 -8.62
N ALA A 23 -23.77 5.85 -9.74
CA ALA A 23 -22.47 6.45 -9.92
C ALA A 23 -22.38 7.67 -9.00
N CYS A 24 -21.59 7.58 -7.94
CA CYS A 24 -20.88 8.75 -7.41
C CYS A 24 -20.11 9.34 -8.60
N GLY A 25 -20.19 10.65 -8.79
CA GLY A 25 -19.66 11.37 -9.95
C GLY A 25 -18.28 10.87 -10.35
N ASP A 26 -18.06 10.69 -11.64
CA ASP A 26 -16.88 10.06 -12.24
C ASP A 26 -15.58 10.68 -11.68
N ALA A 27 -14.98 9.98 -10.72
CA ALA A 27 -13.67 10.36 -10.20
C ALA A 27 -12.62 10.17 -11.31
N VAL A 28 -12.04 11.26 -11.76
CA VAL A 28 -11.02 11.26 -12.81
C VAL A 28 -9.67 11.54 -12.17
N THR A 29 -8.65 10.78 -12.55
CA THR A 29 -7.27 11.04 -12.17
C THR A 29 -6.61 12.01 -13.16
N ILE A 30 -5.95 13.03 -12.62
CA ILE A 30 -5.14 13.98 -13.40
C ILE A 30 -3.71 13.99 -12.84
N ALA A 31 -2.73 14.35 -13.66
CA ALA A 31 -1.35 14.48 -13.20
C ALA A 31 -1.26 15.46 -12.00
N ALA A 32 -0.55 15.06 -10.94
CA ALA A 32 -0.37 15.90 -9.77
C ALA A 32 0.53 17.11 -10.12
N ALA A 33 0.06 18.31 -9.79
CA ALA A 33 0.77 19.53 -10.10
C ALA A 33 2.08 19.65 -9.30
N GLY A 34 3.17 20.04 -9.95
CA GLY A 34 4.46 20.28 -9.31
C GLY A 34 5.22 19.01 -8.90
N VAL A 35 4.77 17.84 -9.31
CA VAL A 35 5.45 16.57 -9.09
C VAL A 35 6.06 16.08 -10.39
N PRO A 36 7.32 15.60 -10.41
CA PRO A 36 7.90 15.00 -11.60
C PRO A 36 7.03 13.85 -12.11
N GLN A 37 6.72 13.86 -13.39
CA GLN A 37 6.08 12.74 -14.08
C GLN A 37 7.18 11.86 -14.67
N SER A 38 6.92 10.57 -14.74
CA SER A 38 7.80 9.61 -15.40
C SER A 38 7.29 9.28 -16.81
N ASP A 39 8.16 8.69 -17.64
CA ASP A 39 7.77 8.13 -18.93
C ASP A 39 7.17 6.72 -18.80
N PHE A 40 7.03 6.21 -17.57
CA PHE A 40 6.44 4.90 -17.27
C PHE A 40 4.91 4.99 -17.21
N ASP A 41 4.27 3.85 -17.48
CA ASP A 41 2.81 3.71 -17.61
C ASP A 41 2.29 2.41 -16.96
N GLU A 42 1.06 2.04 -17.32
CA GLU A 42 0.41 0.81 -16.84
C GLU A 42 1.07 -0.49 -17.30
N ASP A 43 1.83 -0.48 -18.38
CA ASP A 43 2.50 -1.65 -18.96
C ASP A 43 3.92 -1.82 -18.42
N SER A 44 4.48 -0.77 -17.81
CA SER A 44 5.84 -0.79 -17.26
C SER A 44 5.99 -1.78 -16.13
N THR A 45 7.13 -2.49 -16.09
CA THR A 45 7.45 -3.51 -15.09
C THR A 45 8.34 -2.97 -13.98
N ALA A 46 8.38 -3.67 -12.84
CA ALA A 46 9.24 -3.31 -11.72
C ALA A 46 10.74 -3.32 -12.09
N GLU A 47 11.15 -4.17 -13.01
CA GLU A 47 12.53 -4.20 -13.51
C GLU A 47 12.85 -2.96 -14.35
N GLU A 48 11.94 -2.57 -15.26
CA GLU A 48 12.13 -1.39 -16.13
C GLU A 48 12.19 -0.10 -15.31
N VAL A 49 11.26 0.11 -14.37
CA VAL A 49 11.23 1.34 -13.55
C VAL A 49 12.40 1.48 -12.58
N THR A 50 13.18 0.42 -12.39
CA THR A 50 14.39 0.40 -11.55
C THR A 50 15.67 0.20 -12.36
N GLU A 51 15.60 0.18 -13.68
CA GLU A 51 16.77 -0.01 -14.52
C GLU A 51 17.85 1.05 -14.24
N GLY A 52 19.10 0.63 -14.12
CA GLY A 52 20.23 1.50 -13.81
C GLY A 52 20.28 2.05 -12.36
N ILE A 53 19.31 1.72 -11.50
CA ILE A 53 19.34 2.13 -10.09
C ILE A 53 20.23 1.16 -9.29
N ASP A 54 21.25 1.69 -8.63
CA ASP A 54 22.08 0.93 -7.69
C ASP A 54 21.58 1.15 -6.25
N LEU A 55 21.13 0.05 -5.61
CA LEU A 55 20.63 0.06 -4.23
C LEU A 55 21.61 -0.62 -3.26
N LYS A 56 22.88 -0.82 -3.65
CA LYS A 56 23.91 -1.35 -2.74
C LYS A 56 24.03 -0.47 -1.50
N GLY A 57 24.09 -1.12 -0.33
CA GLY A 57 24.13 -0.43 0.95
C GLY A 57 22.80 0.17 1.42
N LYS A 58 21.72 0.01 0.65
CA LYS A 58 20.37 0.37 1.05
C LYS A 58 19.66 -0.79 1.72
N ILE A 59 18.78 -0.46 2.68
CA ILE A 59 18.00 -1.44 3.42
C ILE A 59 16.51 -1.15 3.21
N ALA A 60 15.77 -2.16 2.77
CA ALA A 60 14.32 -2.11 2.61
C ALA A 60 13.63 -3.09 3.56
N VAL A 61 12.51 -2.69 4.12
CA VAL A 61 11.54 -3.57 4.79
C VAL A 61 10.31 -3.66 3.89
N VAL A 62 9.91 -4.88 3.52
CA VAL A 62 8.72 -5.11 2.68
C VAL A 62 7.76 -6.02 3.42
N THR A 63 6.54 -5.56 3.67
CA THR A 63 5.53 -6.39 4.32
C THR A 63 4.78 -7.27 3.33
N GLY A 64 4.51 -8.54 3.72
CA GLY A 64 3.74 -9.48 2.89
C GLY A 64 4.48 -10.01 1.68
N CYS A 65 5.72 -10.46 1.87
CA CYS A 65 6.61 -10.93 0.79
C CYS A 65 6.40 -12.39 0.38
N THR A 66 5.44 -13.12 0.95
CA THR A 66 5.29 -14.56 0.68
C THR A 66 4.71 -14.87 -0.70
N SER A 67 4.08 -13.90 -1.34
CA SER A 67 3.50 -14.03 -2.69
C SER A 67 3.16 -12.66 -3.30
N GLY A 68 2.75 -12.65 -4.56
CA GLY A 68 2.17 -11.49 -5.22
C GLY A 68 3.11 -10.30 -5.34
N ILE A 69 2.55 -9.11 -5.22
CA ILE A 69 3.27 -7.83 -5.39
C ILE A 69 4.44 -7.70 -4.40
N GLY A 70 4.24 -8.07 -3.13
CA GLY A 70 5.29 -7.96 -2.12
C GLY A 70 6.49 -8.87 -2.41
N PHE A 71 6.25 -10.08 -2.92
CA PHE A 71 7.33 -10.97 -3.35
C PHE A 71 8.11 -10.37 -4.53
N GLU A 72 7.41 -9.86 -5.53
CA GLU A 72 8.03 -9.25 -6.71
C GLU A 72 8.78 -7.96 -6.35
N THR A 73 8.21 -7.11 -5.48
CA THR A 73 8.89 -5.92 -4.96
C THR A 73 10.19 -6.30 -4.23
N MET A 74 10.14 -7.31 -3.34
CA MET A 74 11.33 -7.83 -2.66
C MET A 74 12.37 -8.32 -3.65
N ARG A 75 11.94 -9.09 -4.66
CA ARG A 75 12.82 -9.65 -5.70
C ARG A 75 13.56 -8.56 -6.46
N VAL A 76 12.84 -7.56 -6.95
CA VAL A 76 13.42 -6.50 -7.78
C VAL A 76 14.34 -5.60 -6.97
N LEU A 77 13.96 -5.20 -5.75
CA LEU A 77 14.85 -4.42 -4.88
C LEU A 77 16.15 -5.18 -4.56
N ALA A 78 16.04 -6.47 -4.23
CA ALA A 78 17.22 -7.31 -3.98
C ALA A 78 18.11 -7.49 -5.24
N MET A 79 17.50 -7.63 -6.42
CA MET A 79 18.19 -7.67 -7.71
C MET A 79 18.99 -6.38 -7.98
N ARG A 80 18.53 -5.23 -7.50
CA ARG A 80 19.27 -3.95 -7.57
C ARG A 80 20.30 -3.77 -6.46
N GLY A 81 20.57 -4.81 -5.66
CA GLY A 81 21.60 -4.83 -4.62
C GLY A 81 21.13 -4.38 -3.24
N CYS A 82 19.82 -4.11 -3.05
CA CYS A 82 19.26 -3.77 -1.76
C CYS A 82 19.30 -4.97 -0.80
N TYR A 83 19.63 -4.73 0.47
CA TYR A 83 19.37 -5.70 1.52
C TYR A 83 17.88 -5.61 1.90
N VAL A 84 17.12 -6.68 1.70
CA VAL A 84 15.66 -6.64 1.93
C VAL A 84 15.26 -7.51 3.12
N ILE A 85 14.59 -6.90 4.08
CA ILE A 85 13.91 -7.59 5.18
C ILE A 85 12.49 -7.90 4.70
N GLY A 86 12.24 -9.18 4.42
CA GLY A 86 10.98 -9.67 3.89
C GLY A 86 10.11 -10.27 4.99
N THR A 87 8.83 -9.83 5.10
CA THR A 87 7.98 -10.36 6.15
C THR A 87 6.90 -11.30 5.64
N GLY A 88 6.52 -12.27 6.49
CA GLY A 88 5.41 -13.19 6.28
C GLY A 88 4.66 -13.45 7.59
N ARG A 89 3.42 -13.95 7.50
CA ARG A 89 2.60 -14.22 8.68
C ARG A 89 3.21 -15.27 9.62
N THR A 90 3.99 -16.18 9.09
CA THR A 90 4.81 -17.11 9.85
C THR A 90 6.26 -16.97 9.44
N LEU A 91 7.18 -17.22 10.37
CA LEU A 91 8.61 -17.18 10.06
C LEU A 91 8.95 -18.16 8.94
N GLN A 92 8.37 -19.36 8.95
CA GLN A 92 8.58 -20.37 7.93
C GLN A 92 8.21 -19.85 6.54
N SER A 93 7.02 -19.25 6.37
CA SER A 93 6.60 -18.71 5.06
C SER A 93 7.50 -17.55 4.59
N ALA A 94 8.00 -16.73 5.51
CA ALA A 94 8.97 -15.69 5.19
C ALA A 94 10.32 -16.28 4.75
N GLN A 95 10.81 -17.33 5.44
CA GLN A 95 12.05 -18.04 5.09
C GLN A 95 11.96 -18.68 3.69
N GLU A 96 10.86 -19.38 3.41
CA GLU A 96 10.61 -19.98 2.10
C GLU A 96 10.58 -18.93 0.98
N ALA A 97 9.99 -17.76 1.22
CA ALA A 97 9.97 -16.69 0.24
C ALA A 97 11.36 -16.08 0.04
N CYS A 98 12.06 -15.75 1.11
CA CYS A 98 13.40 -15.16 1.07
C CYS A 98 14.43 -16.09 0.39
N SER A 99 14.36 -17.41 0.65
CA SER A 99 15.29 -18.38 0.05
C SER A 99 15.21 -18.47 -1.49
N ARG A 100 14.11 -17.99 -2.08
CA ARG A 100 13.89 -17.98 -3.54
C ARG A 100 14.44 -16.73 -4.22
N ILE A 101 14.92 -15.75 -3.46
CA ILE A 101 15.42 -14.48 -3.97
C ILE A 101 16.94 -14.52 -4.16
N PRO A 102 17.45 -14.31 -5.37
CA PRO A 102 18.87 -14.12 -5.58
C PRO A 102 19.29 -12.73 -5.06
N GLY A 103 19.86 -12.68 -3.86
CA GLY A 103 20.26 -11.43 -3.20
C GLY A 103 20.27 -11.58 -1.68
N VAL A 104 20.55 -10.48 -0.98
CA VAL A 104 20.62 -10.49 0.47
C VAL A 104 19.24 -10.20 1.06
N THR A 105 18.65 -11.21 1.70
CA THR A 105 17.33 -11.08 2.34
C THR A 105 17.35 -11.64 3.76
N THR A 106 16.53 -11.09 4.64
CA THR A 106 16.28 -11.62 6.00
C THR A 106 14.78 -11.80 6.20
N PRO A 107 14.34 -13.03 6.54
CA PRO A 107 12.96 -13.29 6.86
C PRO A 107 12.61 -12.83 8.28
N VAL A 108 11.45 -12.18 8.44
CA VAL A 108 10.90 -11.81 9.75
C VAL A 108 9.42 -12.17 9.78
N GLN A 109 8.93 -12.67 10.91
CA GLN A 109 7.50 -12.91 11.11
C GLN A 109 6.77 -11.60 11.33
N LEU A 110 5.57 -11.48 10.72
CA LEU A 110 4.66 -10.36 10.91
C LEU A 110 3.21 -10.79 10.66
N GLU A 111 2.41 -10.88 11.72
CA GLU A 111 0.95 -11.03 11.63
C GLU A 111 0.29 -9.69 11.99
N LEU A 112 -0.27 -9.01 10.99
CA LEU A 112 -0.82 -7.65 11.15
C LEU A 112 -2.15 -7.61 11.92
N SER A 113 -2.80 -8.74 12.16
CA SER A 113 -3.97 -8.83 13.04
C SER A 113 -3.60 -9.09 14.50
N ASP A 114 -2.32 -9.24 14.81
CA ASP A 114 -1.77 -9.47 16.15
C ASP A 114 -0.77 -8.36 16.46
N PHE A 115 -1.16 -7.45 17.35
CA PHE A 115 -0.34 -6.28 17.68
C PHE A 115 0.95 -6.64 18.42
N ASP A 116 0.97 -7.74 19.19
CA ASP A 116 2.20 -8.24 19.83
C ASP A 116 3.16 -8.77 18.77
N SER A 117 2.68 -9.49 17.76
CA SER A 117 3.49 -9.93 16.62
C SER A 117 4.11 -8.74 15.87
N ILE A 118 3.41 -7.62 15.76
CA ILE A 118 3.96 -6.40 15.14
C ILE A 118 5.07 -5.80 15.99
N VAL A 119 4.87 -5.77 17.30
CA VAL A 119 5.89 -5.29 18.26
C VAL A 119 7.16 -6.14 18.15
N ASP A 120 7.01 -7.47 18.15
CA ASP A 120 8.13 -8.41 18.03
C ASP A 120 8.86 -8.26 16.69
N CYS A 121 8.11 -8.11 15.59
CA CYS A 121 8.67 -7.82 14.28
C CYS A 121 9.50 -6.53 14.29
N ALA A 122 8.94 -5.44 14.81
CA ALA A 122 9.63 -4.17 14.90
C ALA A 122 10.90 -4.28 15.77
N ASN A 123 10.83 -4.98 16.90
CA ASN A 123 11.98 -5.21 17.78
C ASN A 123 13.07 -6.05 17.08
N ALA A 124 12.71 -7.10 16.37
CA ALA A 124 13.64 -7.90 15.57
C ALA A 124 14.35 -7.07 14.50
N ILE A 125 13.61 -6.19 13.79
CA ILE A 125 14.20 -5.28 12.79
C ILE A 125 15.12 -4.26 13.47
N ARG A 126 14.69 -3.67 14.59
CA ARG A 126 15.49 -2.69 15.36
C ARG A 126 16.78 -3.29 15.90
N SER A 127 16.79 -4.58 16.27
CA SER A 127 17.97 -5.27 16.78
C SER A 127 19.11 -5.41 15.74
N LEU A 128 18.80 -5.30 14.45
CA LEU A 128 19.80 -5.23 13.38
C LEU A 128 20.66 -3.96 13.45
N ASN A 129 20.25 -2.99 14.24
CA ASN A 129 20.92 -1.71 14.50
C ASN A 129 21.37 -0.96 13.23
N SER A 130 20.60 -1.08 12.17
CA SER A 130 20.87 -0.49 10.85
C SER A 130 19.81 0.55 10.50
N PRO A 131 20.13 1.55 9.65
CA PRO A 131 19.14 2.46 9.09
C PRO A 131 18.15 1.69 8.21
N ILE A 132 16.96 2.23 8.01
CA ILE A 132 15.97 1.75 7.03
C ILE A 132 15.81 2.85 5.99
N ASP A 133 16.19 2.55 4.73
CA ASP A 133 16.03 3.50 3.63
C ASP A 133 14.61 3.45 3.04
N MET A 134 13.98 2.28 3.04
CA MET A 134 12.65 2.07 2.45
C MET A 134 11.79 1.17 3.35
N LEU A 135 10.59 1.63 3.70
CA LEU A 135 9.58 0.83 4.40
C LEU A 135 8.34 0.74 3.52
N ILE A 136 8.10 -0.45 2.95
CA ILE A 136 7.01 -0.70 2.02
C ILE A 136 5.89 -1.46 2.74
N CYS A 137 4.82 -0.74 3.10
CA CYS A 137 3.60 -1.25 3.70
C CYS A 137 2.71 -1.86 2.61
N ASN A 138 3.09 -3.05 2.14
CA ASN A 138 2.45 -3.73 1.02
C ASN A 138 1.41 -4.77 1.47
N ALA A 139 1.62 -5.43 2.60
CA ALA A 139 0.70 -6.47 3.08
C ALA A 139 -0.74 -5.95 3.18
N GLY A 140 -1.68 -6.85 2.99
CA GLY A 140 -3.09 -6.51 3.14
C GLY A 140 -4.00 -7.70 2.90
N MET A 141 -5.24 -7.52 3.29
CA MET A 141 -6.29 -8.50 3.04
C MET A 141 -7.47 -7.86 2.32
N ARG A 142 -8.20 -8.68 1.59
CA ARG A 142 -9.49 -8.39 0.98
C ARG A 142 -10.35 -9.63 1.09
N GLY A 143 -11.66 -9.46 1.16
CA GLY A 143 -12.57 -10.59 1.27
C GLY A 143 -12.67 -11.14 2.69
N GLY A 144 -13.58 -12.08 2.87
CA GLY A 144 -13.90 -12.71 4.15
C GLY A 144 -15.20 -12.18 4.76
N GLU A 145 -15.65 -12.91 5.76
CA GLU A 145 -16.82 -12.53 6.56
C GLU A 145 -16.46 -11.40 7.54
N HIS A 146 -17.48 -10.72 8.06
CA HIS A 146 -17.31 -9.75 9.12
C HIS A 146 -16.62 -10.37 10.34
N GLN A 147 -15.49 -9.77 10.72
CA GLN A 147 -14.77 -10.12 11.94
C GLN A 147 -14.28 -8.85 12.62
N ALA A 148 -14.48 -8.79 13.93
CA ALA A 148 -13.87 -7.75 14.76
C ALA A 148 -12.64 -8.32 15.48
N VAL A 149 -11.54 -7.56 15.44
CA VAL A 149 -10.29 -7.82 16.17
C VAL A 149 -10.02 -6.57 16.99
N TYR A 150 -9.78 -6.71 18.28
CA TYR A 150 -9.70 -5.58 19.24
C TYR A 150 -10.95 -4.66 19.21
N GLY A 151 -12.13 -5.22 18.89
CA GLY A 151 -13.37 -4.45 18.74
C GLY A 151 -13.47 -3.61 17.45
N ILE A 152 -12.53 -3.77 16.50
CA ILE A 152 -12.42 -3.02 15.25
C ILE A 152 -12.53 -4.00 14.08
N GLU A 153 -13.10 -3.54 12.95
CA GLU A 153 -13.24 -4.34 11.75
C GLU A 153 -11.86 -4.80 11.23
N LYS A 154 -11.77 -6.07 10.86
CA LYS A 154 -10.49 -6.75 10.58
C LYS A 154 -9.69 -6.16 9.42
N HIS A 155 -10.34 -5.67 8.35
CA HIS A 155 -9.60 -5.00 7.26
C HIS A 155 -8.94 -3.72 7.76
N PHE A 156 -9.62 -2.97 8.62
CA PHE A 156 -9.07 -1.75 9.20
C PHE A 156 -7.88 -2.07 10.12
N VAL A 157 -7.99 -3.13 10.93
CA VAL A 157 -6.88 -3.60 11.78
C VAL A 157 -5.68 -4.01 10.94
N VAL A 158 -5.86 -4.92 9.99
CA VAL A 158 -4.76 -5.53 9.21
C VAL A 158 -4.15 -4.53 8.22
N ASN A 159 -4.99 -3.83 7.44
CA ASN A 159 -4.49 -2.99 6.37
C ASN A 159 -3.94 -1.65 6.87
N HIS A 160 -4.53 -1.10 7.96
CA HIS A 160 -4.18 0.21 8.48
C HIS A 160 -3.48 0.15 9.84
N LEU A 161 -4.16 -0.23 10.92
CA LEU A 161 -3.59 -0.13 12.28
C LEU A 161 -2.31 -0.93 12.46
N GLY A 162 -2.23 -2.12 11.86
CA GLY A 162 -1.02 -2.94 11.91
C GLY A 162 0.18 -2.24 11.26
N HIS A 163 -0.01 -1.60 10.13
CA HIS A 163 1.05 -0.80 9.51
C HIS A 163 1.31 0.50 10.26
N PHE A 164 0.30 1.12 10.86
CA PHE A 164 0.48 2.29 11.70
C PHE A 164 1.45 1.98 12.86
N ILE A 165 1.22 0.90 13.62
CA ILE A 165 2.12 0.47 14.71
C ILE A 165 3.53 0.20 14.16
N LEU A 166 3.65 -0.56 13.07
CA LEU A 166 4.96 -0.91 12.50
C LEU A 166 5.75 0.32 12.08
N VAL A 167 5.14 1.23 11.32
CA VAL A 167 5.78 2.48 10.87
C VAL A 167 6.19 3.30 12.08
N TYR A 168 5.29 3.50 13.05
CA TYR A 168 5.56 4.28 14.25
C TYR A 168 6.78 3.76 15.01
N ARG A 169 6.87 2.43 15.20
CA ARG A 169 7.99 1.77 15.91
C ARG A 169 9.31 1.78 15.14
N LEU A 170 9.27 1.94 13.82
CA LEU A 170 10.45 1.96 12.95
C LEU A 170 10.88 3.37 12.52
N LEU A 171 10.15 4.42 12.90
CA LEU A 171 10.47 5.80 12.51
C LEU A 171 11.91 6.19 12.89
N GLU A 172 12.39 5.82 14.07
CA GLU A 172 13.77 6.12 14.48
C GLU A 172 14.81 5.54 13.53
N ARG A 173 14.54 4.36 12.93
CA ARG A 173 15.43 3.71 11.96
C ARG A 173 15.40 4.39 10.60
N LEU A 174 14.23 4.91 10.20
CA LEU A 174 14.08 5.73 9.00
C LEU A 174 14.85 7.06 9.14
N PHE A 175 14.89 7.65 10.35
CA PHE A 175 15.66 8.87 10.61
C PHE A 175 17.18 8.67 10.51
N LEU A 176 17.68 7.45 10.72
CA LEU A 176 19.12 7.14 10.57
C LEU A 176 19.54 7.04 9.09
N ALA A 177 18.59 6.84 8.17
CA ALA A 177 18.90 6.80 6.75
C ALA A 177 19.24 8.19 6.20
N TRP A 178 20.08 8.23 5.16
CA TRP A 178 20.33 9.48 4.42
C TRP A 178 19.04 10.06 3.85
N GLN A 179 18.15 9.18 3.37
CA GLN A 179 16.80 9.47 2.90
C GLN A 179 15.90 8.28 3.23
N GLY A 180 14.94 8.48 4.13
CA GLY A 180 13.94 7.47 4.45
C GLY A 180 12.71 7.60 3.55
N ARG A 181 12.12 6.48 3.15
CA ARG A 181 10.88 6.46 2.36
C ARG A 181 9.88 5.49 2.96
N VAL A 182 8.67 5.98 3.23
CA VAL A 182 7.52 5.15 3.57
C VAL A 182 6.61 5.07 2.35
N VAL A 183 6.34 3.84 1.88
CA VAL A 183 5.51 3.56 0.72
C VAL A 183 4.30 2.77 1.19
N VAL A 184 3.10 3.31 1.03
CA VAL A 184 1.86 2.71 1.54
C VAL A 184 0.99 2.24 0.39
N VAL A 185 0.74 0.93 0.32
CA VAL A 185 -0.10 0.36 -0.73
C VAL A 185 -1.58 0.61 -0.43
N GLY A 186 -2.13 1.58 -1.14
CA GLY A 186 -3.54 1.93 -1.19
C GLY A 186 -4.34 1.09 -2.19
N SER A 187 -5.40 1.68 -2.75
CA SER A 187 -6.22 1.09 -3.82
C SER A 187 -7.15 2.14 -4.41
N ARG A 188 -7.53 2.00 -5.68
CA ARG A 188 -8.66 2.76 -6.29
C ARG A 188 -9.98 2.57 -5.56
N ALA A 189 -10.14 1.49 -4.77
CA ALA A 189 -11.31 1.30 -3.92
C ALA A 189 -11.50 2.47 -2.93
N ALA A 190 -10.43 3.12 -2.50
CA ALA A 190 -10.44 4.25 -1.58
C ALA A 190 -11.28 5.45 -2.07
N TYR A 191 -11.38 5.66 -3.38
CA TYR A 191 -12.20 6.75 -3.95
C TYR A 191 -13.41 6.26 -4.75
N ARG A 192 -13.48 4.95 -5.04
CA ARG A 192 -14.61 4.39 -5.79
C ARG A 192 -15.69 3.77 -4.91
N SER A 193 -15.33 3.32 -3.71
CA SER A 193 -16.20 2.47 -2.90
C SER A 193 -16.05 2.73 -1.40
N ALA A 194 -15.29 3.75 -0.98
CA ALA A 194 -15.23 4.16 0.42
C ALA A 194 -16.59 4.71 0.88
N PRO A 195 -16.88 4.73 2.18
CA PRO A 195 -18.06 5.36 2.72
C PRO A 195 -18.19 6.82 2.26
N GLU A 196 -19.41 7.29 1.99
CA GLU A 196 -19.69 8.65 1.53
C GLU A 196 -19.14 9.72 2.49
N GLY A 197 -19.19 9.47 3.80
CA GLY A 197 -18.63 10.34 4.84
C GLY A 197 -17.10 10.16 5.07
N GLY A 198 -16.43 9.32 4.30
CA GLY A 198 -15.00 9.00 4.48
C GLY A 198 -14.78 7.97 5.60
N ILE A 199 -13.94 8.30 6.59
CA ILE A 199 -13.66 7.41 7.72
C ILE A 199 -14.80 7.44 8.73
N GLU A 200 -15.40 6.29 8.99
CA GLU A 200 -16.51 6.12 9.94
C GLU A 200 -15.98 5.96 11.37
N PHE A 201 -15.49 7.04 11.95
CA PHE A 201 -14.88 7.04 13.29
C PHE A 201 -15.79 6.57 14.42
N ASP A 202 -17.10 6.65 14.25
CA ASP A 202 -18.13 6.24 15.21
C ASP A 202 -18.58 4.78 15.02
N ASP A 203 -18.05 4.08 14.00
CA ASP A 203 -18.34 2.67 13.75
C ASP A 203 -17.14 1.93 13.09
N LEU A 204 -15.97 2.04 13.69
CA LEU A 204 -14.80 1.31 13.22
C LEU A 204 -14.94 -0.22 13.29
N ALA A 205 -15.93 -0.71 14.02
CA ALA A 205 -16.30 -2.12 14.04
C ALA A 205 -17.12 -2.55 12.81
N ALA A 206 -17.61 -1.61 12.00
CA ALA A 206 -18.52 -1.83 10.89
C ALA A 206 -19.74 -2.66 11.29
N SER A 207 -20.33 -2.32 12.45
CA SER A 207 -21.43 -3.06 13.07
C SER A 207 -22.79 -2.73 12.47
N ARG A 208 -22.95 -1.54 11.84
CA ARG A 208 -24.23 -1.06 11.32
C ARG A 208 -24.54 -1.54 9.90
N ASP A 209 -23.56 -1.49 9.03
CA ASP A 209 -23.74 -1.81 7.60
C ASP A 209 -22.44 -2.40 7.02
N TYR A 210 -22.27 -3.71 7.20
CA TYR A 210 -21.11 -4.40 6.69
C TYR A 210 -21.30 -4.88 5.26
N SER A 211 -20.37 -4.50 4.41
CA SER A 211 -20.03 -5.28 3.21
C SER A 211 -18.53 -5.35 3.07
N THR A 212 -18.04 -6.48 2.59
CA THR A 212 -16.61 -6.73 2.40
C THR A 212 -15.94 -5.68 1.51
N SER A 213 -16.63 -5.23 0.46
CA SER A 213 -16.12 -4.19 -0.45
C SER A 213 -16.00 -2.84 0.26
N ARG A 214 -16.99 -2.46 1.07
CA ARG A 214 -16.99 -1.22 1.85
C ARG A 214 -15.88 -1.25 2.92
N ALA A 215 -15.77 -2.34 3.68
CA ALA A 215 -14.73 -2.49 4.70
C ALA A 215 -13.32 -2.44 4.11
N TYR A 216 -13.10 -3.11 2.97
CA TYR A 216 -11.85 -3.01 2.24
C TYR A 216 -11.56 -1.59 1.76
N ALA A 217 -12.54 -0.92 1.14
CA ALA A 217 -12.38 0.44 0.62
C ALA A 217 -12.11 1.44 1.76
N HIS A 218 -12.82 1.31 2.88
CA HIS A 218 -12.61 2.08 4.11
C HIS A 218 -11.18 1.94 4.63
N SER A 219 -10.67 0.70 4.74
CA SER A 219 -9.29 0.44 5.17
C SER A 219 -8.24 1.01 4.18
N LYS A 220 -8.55 1.04 2.88
CA LYS A 220 -7.65 1.59 1.86
C LYS A 220 -7.67 3.12 1.81
N LEU A 221 -8.81 3.74 2.12
CA LEU A 221 -8.87 5.18 2.38
C LEU A 221 -8.03 5.54 3.60
N ALA A 222 -8.14 4.77 4.69
CA ALA A 222 -7.31 4.96 5.88
C ALA A 222 -5.81 4.89 5.57
N ASN A 223 -5.37 3.97 4.69
CA ASN A 223 -3.97 3.89 4.26
C ASN A 223 -3.50 5.16 3.55
N ILE A 224 -4.32 5.73 2.68
CA ILE A 224 -3.97 6.93 1.93
C ILE A 224 -3.92 8.15 2.86
N LEU A 225 -4.93 8.31 3.72
CA LEU A 225 -4.98 9.40 4.71
C LEU A 225 -3.84 9.29 5.74
N PHE A 226 -3.49 8.07 6.17
CA PHE A 226 -2.32 7.82 7.01
C PHE A 226 -1.03 8.31 6.34
N SER A 227 -0.81 7.96 5.07
CA SER A 227 0.37 8.41 4.33
C SER A 227 0.39 9.93 4.15
N LEU A 228 -0.75 10.55 3.92
CA LEU A 228 -0.91 12.01 3.80
C LEU A 228 -0.54 12.73 5.09
N GLU A 229 -1.05 12.26 6.23
CA GLU A 229 -0.75 12.87 7.52
C GLU A 229 0.70 12.61 7.95
N LEU A 230 1.22 11.41 7.72
CA LEU A 230 2.63 11.10 7.99
C LEU A 230 3.56 12.03 7.19
N ALA A 231 3.25 12.28 5.92
CA ALA A 231 4.00 13.24 5.10
C ALA A 231 3.99 14.66 5.69
N ARG A 232 2.84 15.11 6.22
CA ARG A 232 2.71 16.41 6.89
C ARG A 232 3.54 16.47 8.17
N LEU A 233 3.51 15.42 8.98
CA LEU A 233 4.26 15.33 10.24
C LEU A 233 5.77 15.27 10.01
N LEU A 234 6.20 14.67 8.89
CA LEU A 234 7.61 14.54 8.51
C LEU A 234 8.13 15.73 7.67
N LYS A 235 7.30 16.77 7.47
CA LYS A 235 7.71 17.96 6.72
C LYS A 235 8.96 18.62 7.33
N GLY A 236 9.93 18.93 6.48
CA GLY A 236 11.23 19.50 6.90
C GLY A 236 12.29 18.43 7.24
N THR A 237 11.92 17.14 7.20
CA THR A 237 12.87 16.04 7.35
C THR A 237 13.29 15.46 6.00
N ARG A 238 14.16 14.45 6.02
CA ARG A 238 14.57 13.69 4.82
C ARG A 238 13.76 12.42 4.62
N ILE A 239 12.65 12.27 5.35
CA ILE A 239 11.75 11.14 5.19
C ILE A 239 10.54 11.57 4.38
N THR A 240 10.19 10.79 3.39
CA THR A 240 8.99 10.98 2.57
C THR A 240 7.97 9.88 2.86
N SER A 241 6.68 10.20 2.74
CA SER A 241 5.59 9.23 2.79
C SER A 241 4.69 9.43 1.59
N ASN A 242 4.50 8.36 0.80
CA ASN A 242 3.62 8.38 -0.37
C ASN A 242 2.77 7.12 -0.40
N SER A 243 1.58 7.23 -0.96
CA SER A 243 0.67 6.11 -1.16
C SER A 243 0.49 5.80 -2.65
N LEU A 244 0.02 4.59 -2.97
CA LEU A 244 -0.13 4.18 -4.36
C LEU A 244 -1.26 3.15 -4.58
N HIS A 245 -1.69 3.03 -5.83
CA HIS A 245 -2.43 1.88 -6.33
C HIS A 245 -1.52 1.01 -7.22
N PRO A 246 -1.42 -0.30 -6.95
CA PRO A 246 -0.51 -1.17 -7.72
C PRO A 246 -1.08 -1.67 -9.05
N GLY A 247 -2.30 -1.30 -9.39
CA GLY A 247 -3.05 -1.89 -10.49
C GLY A 247 -3.95 -3.03 -10.03
N VAL A 248 -4.74 -3.56 -10.96
CA VAL A 248 -5.59 -4.74 -10.70
C VAL A 248 -4.82 -5.98 -11.15
N ILE A 249 -4.50 -6.84 -10.18
CA ILE A 249 -3.63 -7.99 -10.38
C ILE A 249 -4.31 -9.22 -9.81
N ASP A 250 -4.17 -10.34 -10.51
CA ASP A 250 -4.57 -11.65 -9.97
C ASP A 250 -3.54 -12.07 -8.91
N THR A 251 -3.81 -11.71 -7.67
CA THR A 251 -2.99 -12.09 -6.53
C THR A 251 -3.82 -12.86 -5.51
N ASN A 252 -3.15 -13.53 -4.59
CA ASN A 252 -3.78 -14.21 -3.46
C ASN A 252 -4.56 -13.26 -2.50
N ILE A 253 -4.69 -11.97 -2.83
CA ILE A 253 -5.47 -11.02 -2.03
C ILE A 253 -6.95 -11.38 -1.97
N ALA A 254 -7.48 -11.99 -3.04
CA ALA A 254 -8.87 -12.45 -3.13
C ALA A 254 -9.11 -13.86 -2.56
N ARG A 255 -8.12 -14.48 -1.89
CA ARG A 255 -8.24 -15.87 -1.37
C ARG A 255 -9.39 -16.06 -0.38
N ASN A 256 -9.82 -15.01 0.31
CA ASN A 256 -10.92 -15.02 1.27
C ASN A 256 -12.29 -14.72 0.63
N GLU A 257 -12.34 -14.47 -0.67
CA GLU A 257 -13.58 -14.30 -1.42
C GLU A 257 -14.28 -15.66 -1.64
N SER A 258 -15.58 -15.63 -1.91
CA SER A 258 -16.30 -16.83 -2.29
C SER A 258 -15.71 -17.49 -3.55
N ALA A 259 -15.90 -18.79 -3.73
CA ALA A 259 -15.37 -19.52 -4.89
C ALA A 259 -15.87 -18.94 -6.22
N ILE A 260 -17.12 -18.46 -6.26
CA ILE A 260 -17.72 -17.83 -7.46
C ILE A 260 -17.06 -16.49 -7.71
N ALA A 261 -16.91 -15.64 -6.68
CA ALA A 261 -16.26 -14.32 -6.80
C ALA A 261 -14.79 -14.45 -7.20
N ARG A 262 -14.05 -15.42 -6.65
CA ARG A 262 -12.66 -15.72 -7.06
C ARG A 262 -12.59 -16.16 -8.52
N GLY A 263 -13.50 -17.04 -8.96
CA GLY A 263 -13.54 -17.50 -10.35
C GLY A 263 -13.81 -16.37 -11.34
N ALA A 264 -14.79 -15.52 -11.04
CA ALA A 264 -15.12 -14.35 -11.86
C ALA A 264 -13.97 -13.33 -11.87
N PHE A 265 -13.35 -13.05 -10.71
CA PHE A 265 -12.21 -12.15 -10.61
C PHE A 265 -10.99 -12.70 -11.36
N GLY A 266 -10.65 -13.99 -11.17
CA GLY A 266 -9.53 -14.63 -11.87
C GLY A 266 -9.74 -14.69 -13.39
N LEU A 267 -10.98 -14.87 -13.87
CA LEU A 267 -11.28 -14.80 -15.30
C LEU A 267 -11.11 -13.39 -15.84
N TRP A 268 -11.58 -12.40 -15.11
CA TRP A 268 -11.47 -10.99 -15.52
C TRP A 268 -10.01 -10.51 -15.50
N THR A 269 -9.24 -10.83 -14.46
CA THR A 269 -7.82 -10.45 -14.36
C THR A 269 -6.94 -11.12 -15.40
N ARG A 270 -7.33 -12.30 -15.89
CA ARG A 270 -6.62 -12.98 -16.98
C ARG A 270 -6.67 -12.22 -18.31
N PHE A 271 -7.71 -11.41 -18.51
CA PHE A 271 -7.90 -10.65 -19.76
C PHE A 271 -7.62 -9.16 -19.62
N ALA A 272 -7.73 -8.60 -18.42
CA ALA A 272 -7.63 -7.17 -18.17
C ALA A 272 -6.74 -6.83 -16.96
N GLY A 273 -6.12 -7.83 -16.32
CA GLY A 273 -5.25 -7.63 -15.15
C GLY A 273 -3.79 -7.45 -15.55
N LYS A 274 -3.06 -6.73 -14.70
CA LYS A 274 -1.61 -6.58 -14.80
C LYS A 274 -0.89 -7.88 -14.38
N SER A 275 0.29 -8.12 -14.95
CA SER A 275 1.22 -9.13 -14.45
C SER A 275 1.77 -8.73 -13.07
N LEU A 276 2.39 -9.66 -12.34
CA LEU A 276 3.04 -9.35 -11.06
C LEU A 276 4.17 -8.33 -11.24
N ALA A 277 4.91 -8.41 -12.35
CA ALA A 277 5.99 -7.49 -12.68
C ALA A 277 5.47 -6.05 -12.88
N GLN A 278 4.36 -5.88 -13.60
CA GLN A 278 3.68 -4.60 -13.77
C GLN A 278 3.07 -4.11 -12.45
N GLY A 279 2.50 -5.03 -11.66
CA GLY A 279 1.89 -4.69 -10.37
C GLY A 279 2.85 -4.21 -9.30
N ALA A 280 4.09 -4.64 -9.34
CA ALA A 280 5.13 -4.17 -8.42
C ALA A 280 5.82 -2.88 -8.91
N ALA A 281 5.59 -2.46 -10.16
CA ALA A 281 6.28 -1.33 -10.79
C ALA A 281 6.10 -0.03 -9.98
N THR A 282 4.87 0.36 -9.68
CA THR A 282 4.63 1.61 -8.93
C THR A 282 5.24 1.55 -7.52
N SER A 283 5.19 0.39 -6.83
CA SER A 283 5.83 0.22 -5.53
C SER A 283 7.35 0.38 -5.60
N CYS A 284 7.99 -0.23 -6.59
CA CYS A 284 9.44 -0.12 -6.82
C CYS A 284 9.84 1.30 -7.25
N TYR A 285 9.05 1.93 -8.12
CA TYR A 285 9.28 3.31 -8.56
C TYR A 285 9.23 4.30 -7.40
N VAL A 286 8.16 4.27 -6.59
CA VAL A 286 8.01 5.16 -5.43
C VAL A 286 9.08 4.92 -4.37
N ALA A 287 9.48 3.65 -4.18
CA ALA A 287 10.52 3.28 -3.24
C ALA A 287 11.93 3.70 -3.69
N ALA A 288 12.27 3.54 -4.98
CA ALA A 288 13.66 3.59 -5.44
C ALA A 288 14.01 4.76 -6.37
N SER A 289 13.03 5.37 -7.06
CA SER A 289 13.33 6.42 -8.04
C SER A 289 14.03 7.63 -7.42
N PRO A 290 15.19 8.05 -7.97
CA PRO A 290 15.87 9.25 -7.51
C PRO A 290 15.07 10.53 -7.80
N LEU A 291 14.16 10.52 -8.76
CA LEU A 291 13.29 11.66 -9.10
C LEU A 291 12.34 12.04 -7.97
N LEU A 292 12.02 11.08 -7.09
CA LEU A 292 11.06 11.26 -5.98
C LEU A 292 11.73 11.55 -4.64
N GLY A 293 12.99 11.97 -4.62
CA GLY A 293 13.75 12.21 -3.40
C GLY A 293 13.10 13.20 -2.43
N SER A 294 12.40 14.20 -2.92
CA SER A 294 11.68 15.20 -2.12
C SER A 294 10.16 15.13 -2.24
N THR A 295 9.63 14.15 -3.00
CA THR A 295 8.20 14.01 -3.22
C THR A 295 7.56 13.30 -2.02
N SER A 296 6.60 13.97 -1.37
CA SER A 296 5.92 13.45 -0.18
C SER A 296 4.45 13.86 -0.15
N GLY A 297 3.59 13.00 0.41
CA GLY A 297 2.16 13.25 0.52
C GLY A 297 1.40 13.06 -0.79
N GLN A 298 1.98 12.34 -1.74
CA GLN A 298 1.37 12.10 -3.05
C GLN A 298 0.75 10.69 -3.13
N TYR A 299 -0.24 10.60 -4.00
CA TYR A 299 -0.82 9.32 -4.39
C TYR A 299 -0.39 8.98 -5.83
N PHE A 300 0.01 7.75 -6.06
CA PHE A 300 0.57 7.30 -7.33
C PHE A 300 -0.31 6.21 -7.97
N GLU A 301 -0.49 6.32 -9.27
CA GLU A 301 -1.00 5.25 -10.14
C GLU A 301 -0.08 5.13 -11.35
N ASP A 302 0.17 3.90 -11.80
CA ASP A 302 0.92 3.62 -13.02
C ASP A 302 2.24 4.42 -13.10
N CYS A 303 3.01 4.40 -11.98
CA CYS A 303 4.29 5.06 -11.77
C CYS A 303 4.26 6.61 -11.83
N ASN A 304 3.08 7.22 -11.83
CA ASN A 304 2.92 8.67 -11.89
C ASN A 304 2.11 9.19 -10.71
N ALA A 305 2.50 10.36 -10.19
CA ALA A 305 1.72 11.04 -9.16
C ALA A 305 0.44 11.62 -9.76
N VAL A 306 -0.69 11.31 -9.13
CA VAL A 306 -2.00 11.74 -9.60
C VAL A 306 -2.81 12.42 -8.51
N THR A 307 -3.66 13.37 -8.91
CA THR A 307 -4.72 13.93 -8.08
C THR A 307 -6.05 13.31 -8.52
N VAL A 308 -6.78 12.74 -7.58
CA VAL A 308 -8.13 12.23 -7.83
C VAL A 308 -9.12 13.38 -7.65
N THR A 309 -9.83 13.73 -8.71
CA THR A 309 -10.87 14.78 -8.72
C THR A 309 -12.24 14.20 -8.38
N GLY A 310 -13.22 15.06 -8.19
CA GLY A 310 -14.59 14.67 -7.83
C GLY A 310 -14.78 14.57 -6.31
N ASP A 311 -15.95 14.10 -5.91
CA ASP A 311 -16.31 13.98 -4.49
C ASP A 311 -15.65 12.73 -3.89
N ASN A 312 -14.54 12.95 -3.19
CA ASN A 312 -13.79 11.90 -2.51
C ASN A 312 -12.98 12.48 -1.33
N HIS A 313 -12.53 11.61 -0.43
CA HIS A 313 -11.84 12.00 0.80
C HIS A 313 -10.30 11.79 0.75
N MET A 314 -9.72 11.49 -0.40
CA MET A 314 -8.30 11.13 -0.49
C MET A 314 -7.34 12.26 -0.12
N HIS A 315 -7.80 13.51 -0.18
CA HIS A 315 -7.02 14.70 0.16
C HIS A 315 -7.56 15.44 1.39
N ASP A 316 -8.47 14.81 2.14
CA ASP A 316 -9.10 15.38 3.34
C ASP A 316 -8.10 15.39 4.51
N ARG A 317 -7.52 16.55 4.74
CA ARG A 317 -6.49 16.75 5.79
C ARG A 317 -7.09 16.70 7.21
N GLU A 318 -8.34 17.08 7.36
CA GLU A 318 -9.00 17.02 8.66
C GLU A 318 -9.24 15.56 9.07
N GLN A 319 -9.79 14.76 8.17
CA GLN A 319 -9.93 13.32 8.39
C GLN A 319 -8.57 12.63 8.57
N ALA A 320 -7.54 13.02 7.82
CA ALA A 320 -6.20 12.45 7.95
C ALA A 320 -5.61 12.70 9.35
N SER A 321 -5.72 13.94 9.85
CA SER A 321 -5.25 14.29 11.19
C SER A 321 -6.06 13.61 12.29
N ARG A 322 -7.39 13.53 12.13
CA ARG A 322 -8.26 12.82 13.06
C ARG A 322 -7.96 11.32 13.09
N LEU A 323 -7.75 10.72 11.91
CA LEU A 323 -7.38 9.31 11.77
C LEU A 323 -6.08 9.00 12.51
N TRP A 324 -5.09 9.88 12.40
CA TRP A 324 -3.82 9.73 13.13
C TRP A 324 -4.05 9.66 14.63
N LEU A 325 -4.77 10.65 15.20
CA LEU A 325 -5.04 10.71 16.64
C LEU A 325 -5.84 9.50 17.14
N VAL A 326 -6.86 9.07 16.38
CA VAL A 326 -7.65 7.88 16.70
C VAL A 326 -6.79 6.62 16.62
N SER A 327 -5.92 6.50 15.63
CA SER A 327 -5.00 5.37 15.52
C SER A 327 -3.99 5.32 16.67
N GLU A 328 -3.44 6.48 17.09
CA GLU A 328 -2.57 6.56 18.27
C GLU A 328 -3.32 6.13 19.55
N ASP A 329 -4.56 6.55 19.73
CA ASP A 329 -5.36 6.19 20.90
C ASP A 329 -5.66 4.69 20.96
N LEU A 330 -6.10 4.11 19.82
CA LEU A 330 -6.44 2.69 19.69
C LEU A 330 -5.24 1.75 19.85
N THR A 331 -4.04 2.24 19.58
CA THR A 331 -2.81 1.41 19.57
C THR A 331 -1.80 1.85 20.63
N ARG A 332 -2.18 2.74 21.55
CA ARG A 332 -1.28 3.42 22.52
C ARG A 332 -0.35 2.48 23.26
N GLU A 333 -0.84 1.32 23.71
CA GLU A 333 -0.07 0.34 24.49
C GLU A 333 1.04 -0.32 23.68
N TYR A 334 0.91 -0.29 22.33
CA TYR A 334 1.85 -0.91 21.40
C TYR A 334 2.85 0.08 20.79
N LEU A 335 2.67 1.38 21.03
CA LEU A 335 3.57 2.40 20.52
C LEU A 335 4.79 2.56 21.46
N VAL A 336 5.91 2.98 20.89
CA VAL A 336 7.08 3.39 21.64
C VAL A 336 6.96 4.87 21.98
N GLU A 337 7.52 5.28 23.10
CA GLU A 337 7.73 6.69 23.36
C GLU A 337 8.72 7.21 22.30
N LEU A 338 8.18 7.84 21.25
CA LEU A 338 9.04 8.58 20.34
C LEU A 338 9.57 9.77 21.14
N LYS A 339 10.81 9.70 21.55
CA LYS A 339 11.58 10.92 21.78
C LYS A 339 11.55 11.62 20.43
N ARG A 340 10.62 12.58 20.25
CA ARG A 340 10.66 13.44 19.08
C ARG A 340 12.07 14.00 19.08
N PRO A 341 12.94 13.65 18.11
CA PRO A 341 14.20 14.33 18.00
C PRO A 341 13.81 15.81 17.97
N ASP A 342 14.44 16.62 18.80
CA ASP A 342 14.29 18.06 18.64
C ASP A 342 14.77 18.31 17.21
N TRP A 343 13.84 18.63 16.32
CA TRP A 343 14.10 18.70 14.88
C TRP A 343 15.27 19.64 14.57
N ASN A 344 15.57 20.57 15.50
CA ASN A 344 16.70 21.48 15.47
C ASN A 344 18.05 20.80 15.80
N ASP A 345 18.08 19.73 16.59
CA ASP A 345 19.32 19.02 16.90
C ASP A 345 19.78 18.13 15.73
N PHE A 346 18.85 17.68 14.87
CA PHE A 346 19.18 16.88 13.71
C PHE A 346 19.89 17.70 12.60
N GLU A 347 19.51 18.97 12.41
CA GLU A 347 20.22 19.86 11.49
C GLU A 347 21.62 20.21 12.01
N ASN A 348 21.79 20.37 13.31
CA ASN A 348 23.08 20.71 13.94
C ASN A 348 24.06 19.54 14.02
N GLY A 349 23.56 18.29 14.18
CA GLY A 349 24.39 17.08 14.20
C GLY A 349 25.00 16.73 12.85
N MET A 350 24.37 17.13 11.75
CA MET A 350 24.80 16.78 10.39
C MET A 350 25.69 17.82 9.71
N ARG A 351 25.84 19.01 10.29
CA ARG A 351 26.82 20.00 9.82
C ARG A 351 28.27 19.66 10.22
N LYS A 352 28.46 18.71 11.13
CA LYS A 352 29.78 18.16 11.43
C LYS A 352 30.08 17.02 10.48
N LYS A 353 30.62 17.32 9.30
CA LYS A 353 31.33 16.33 8.49
C LYS A 353 32.50 15.79 9.32
N PRO A 354 32.74 14.45 9.33
CA PRO A 354 34.04 13.96 9.71
C PRO A 354 35.05 14.45 8.65
N GLY A 355 36.09 15.11 9.12
CA GLY A 355 37.22 15.54 8.32
C GLY A 355 38.03 14.35 7.77
#